data_5c3ef3f5880e49f1d541facae607e775
#
_entry.id   5c3ef3f5880e49f1d541facae607e775
#
_cell.length_a   1.000
_cell.length_b   1.000
_cell.length_c   1.000
_cell.angle_alpha   90.00
_cell.angle_beta   90.00
_cell.angle_gamma   90.00
#
_symmetry.space_group_name_H-M   'P 1'
#
loop_
_entity.id
_entity.type
_entity.pdbx_description
1 polymer ?
#
loop_
_entity_poly.entity_id
_entity_poly.type
_entity_poly.pdbx_seq_one_letter_code
_entity_poly.pdbx_strand_id
1 'polypeptide(L)'
;MCYPKKGGILDVKGVEAMRKALLKWRHFLPWTLLLCLASGCLMAAYTWAYEADRYQAVYTLYAAPDAAASQKAPLEAARMLARDCHALTLTDRFRQAVLAAAASDGHTRAGVRGIDGTHLMEVVTIGPDPAYTAGLANAIGRELVARVEDELGAVEAHEIAPATVPAAPCGPNRPMKVVWTLLAAFAVGSLAGCLLGSDRRPLHVNDPEARCLAAPRMGALADCRREVRRLMADGKKQRGGMLLDRVDRFIRENVREIALKLRNGLCASGQSVAVIAGMDREGDQAVLTALLCGELARQGFSVLAVDMDAGHARLSGLLGVRPQACLSEYLAGGVSLLDVIVKTPERGLAFIEGLPPEGAVADIAATAAFRSFLKSAKSRFDFVILNAAPAGFCADAGMLGTLEGLTVLAARDGAFTAAELNAVMTNLAEDVRLLKGVVFTMARRTRFDAPA
;
A
#
# COMPACT_ATOMS: atom_id res chain seq x y z
N MET A 1 47.42 22.98 14.04
CA MET A 1 46.33 23.28 13.09
C MET A 1 45.76 21.96 12.57
N CYS A 2 44.70 21.43 13.19
CA CYS A 2 43.98 20.26 12.74
C CYS A 2 42.71 20.70 12.02
N TYR A 3 42.61 20.39 10.73
CA TYR A 3 41.36 20.52 9.98
C TYR A 3 40.42 19.36 10.33
N PRO A 4 39.17 19.58 10.67
CA PRO A 4 38.21 18.52 10.79
C PRO A 4 37.74 18.10 9.39
N LYS A 5 37.98 16.87 9.00
CA LYS A 5 37.34 16.21 7.85
C LYS A 5 35.81 16.17 8.10
N LYS A 6 35.06 17.03 7.43
CA LYS A 6 33.63 16.84 7.20
C LYS A 6 33.45 15.74 6.14
N GLY A 7 33.53 14.47 6.56
CA GLY A 7 33.03 13.36 5.80
C GLY A 7 31.53 13.27 6.02
N GLY A 8 30.73 13.36 4.95
CA GLY A 8 29.28 13.27 5.00
C GLY A 8 28.84 11.90 5.54
N ILE A 9 28.42 11.88 6.77
CA ILE A 9 27.58 10.81 7.32
C ILE A 9 26.22 11.04 6.66
N LEU A 10 25.95 10.34 5.56
CA LEU A 10 24.58 10.12 5.12
C LEU A 10 23.84 9.57 6.33
N ASP A 11 22.93 10.39 6.84
CA ASP A 11 22.19 10.11 8.07
C ASP A 11 21.50 8.73 7.89
N VAL A 12 21.96 7.73 8.62
CA VAL A 12 21.44 6.34 8.58
C VAL A 12 19.92 6.35 8.77
N LYS A 13 19.40 7.30 9.56
CA LYS A 13 17.96 7.54 9.74
C LYS A 13 17.29 8.02 8.45
N GLY A 14 17.96 8.86 7.66
CA GLY A 14 17.44 9.33 6.36
C GLY A 14 17.37 8.20 5.33
N VAL A 15 18.38 7.33 5.27
CA VAL A 15 18.38 6.17 4.38
C VAL A 15 17.32 5.14 4.77
N GLU A 16 17.12 4.91 6.06
CA GLU A 16 16.03 4.05 6.56
C GLU A 16 14.65 4.65 6.29
N ALA A 17 14.47 5.95 6.48
CA ALA A 17 13.22 6.64 6.17
C ALA A 17 12.91 6.56 4.65
N MET A 18 13.91 6.75 3.80
CA MET A 18 13.77 6.63 2.35
C MET A 18 13.44 5.19 1.92
N ARG A 19 14.09 4.19 2.51
CA ARG A 19 13.77 2.76 2.28
C ARG A 19 12.35 2.42 2.72
N LYS A 20 11.90 2.97 3.86
CA LYS A 20 10.52 2.85 4.36
C LYS A 20 9.51 3.47 3.39
N ALA A 21 9.79 4.67 2.89
CA ALA A 21 8.94 5.34 1.91
C ALA A 21 8.84 4.57 0.58
N LEU A 22 9.96 4.04 0.08
CA LEU A 22 10.00 3.22 -1.14
C LEU A 22 9.19 1.92 -1.02
N LEU A 23 9.21 1.28 0.15
CA LEU A 23 8.44 0.06 0.39
C LEU A 23 6.92 0.34 0.50
N LYS A 24 6.54 1.48 1.09
CA LYS A 24 5.15 1.96 1.09
C LYS A 24 4.66 2.23 -0.33
N TRP A 25 5.47 2.95 -1.11
CA TRP A 25 5.16 3.34 -2.48
C TRP A 25 4.92 2.12 -3.40
N ARG A 26 5.63 1.01 -3.20
CA ARG A 26 5.48 -0.21 -4.00
C ARG A 26 4.05 -0.75 -4.04
N HIS A 27 3.28 -0.62 -2.97
CA HIS A 27 1.88 -1.06 -2.93
C HIS A 27 0.94 -0.14 -3.70
N PHE A 28 1.30 1.15 -3.85
CA PHE A 28 0.54 2.14 -4.61
C PHE A 28 0.97 2.22 -6.08
N LEU A 29 2.10 1.60 -6.45
CA LEU A 29 2.63 1.63 -7.81
C LEU A 29 1.60 1.26 -8.90
N PRO A 30 0.82 0.17 -8.78
CA PRO A 30 -0.17 -0.16 -9.81
C PRO A 30 -1.26 0.91 -9.93
N TRP A 31 -1.68 1.53 -8.84
CA TRP A 31 -2.67 2.61 -8.84
C TRP A 31 -2.11 3.91 -9.43
N THR A 32 -0.83 4.23 -9.16
CA THR A 32 -0.17 5.40 -9.78
C THR A 32 -0.01 5.20 -11.28
N LEU A 33 0.36 4.01 -11.75
CA LEU A 33 0.45 3.69 -13.17
C LEU A 33 -0.90 3.77 -13.87
N LEU A 34 -1.97 3.29 -13.23
CA LEU A 34 -3.33 3.39 -13.76
C LEU A 34 -3.79 4.85 -13.86
N LEU A 35 -3.50 5.68 -12.85
CA LEU A 35 -3.77 7.12 -12.87
C LEU A 35 -3.01 7.82 -14.00
N CYS A 36 -1.71 7.50 -14.19
CA CYS A 36 -0.92 8.03 -15.29
C CYS A 36 -1.51 7.66 -16.64
N LEU A 37 -1.87 6.41 -16.84
CA LEU A 37 -2.45 5.94 -18.10
C LEU A 37 -3.79 6.63 -18.39
N ALA A 38 -4.67 6.71 -17.40
CA ALA A 38 -5.97 7.38 -17.53
C ALA A 38 -5.81 8.87 -17.86
N SER A 39 -4.94 9.59 -17.12
CA SER A 39 -4.70 11.02 -17.34
C SER A 39 -4.04 11.31 -18.68
N GLY A 40 -3.08 10.45 -19.11
CA GLY A 40 -2.43 10.55 -20.41
C GLY A 40 -3.39 10.33 -21.57
N CYS A 41 -4.24 9.31 -21.49
CA CYS A 41 -5.29 9.06 -22.48
C CYS A 41 -6.31 10.20 -22.56
N LEU A 42 -6.74 10.73 -21.40
CA LEU A 42 -7.67 11.85 -21.35
C LEU A 42 -7.07 13.11 -22.00
N MET A 43 -5.80 13.41 -21.67
CA MET A 43 -5.10 14.57 -22.25
C MET A 43 -4.86 14.39 -23.75
N ALA A 44 -4.51 13.19 -24.19
CA ALA A 44 -4.40 12.90 -25.62
C ALA A 44 -5.75 13.12 -26.31
N ALA A 45 -6.83 12.52 -25.82
CA ALA A 45 -8.16 12.69 -26.38
C ALA A 45 -8.57 14.16 -26.42
N TYR A 46 -8.34 14.91 -25.34
CA TYR A 46 -8.63 16.34 -25.28
C TYR A 46 -7.86 17.14 -26.34
N THR A 47 -6.54 16.94 -26.44
CA THR A 47 -5.69 17.72 -27.37
C THR A 47 -5.99 17.40 -28.83
N TRP A 48 -6.36 16.15 -29.16
CA TRP A 48 -6.71 15.78 -30.53
C TRP A 48 -8.14 16.16 -30.90
N ALA A 49 -9.09 16.19 -29.95
CA ALA A 49 -10.49 16.51 -30.23
C ALA A 49 -10.80 18.02 -30.21
N TYR A 50 -10.15 18.76 -29.31
CA TYR A 50 -10.55 20.16 -29.04
C TYR A 50 -9.47 21.18 -29.39
N GLU A 51 -8.21 20.84 -29.56
CA GLU A 51 -7.18 21.81 -29.91
C GLU A 51 -6.98 21.85 -31.43
N ALA A 52 -7.32 22.98 -32.04
CA ALA A 52 -7.07 23.25 -33.45
C ALA A 52 -5.58 23.39 -33.73
N ASP A 53 -5.16 22.90 -34.90
CA ASP A 53 -3.80 23.12 -35.39
C ASP A 53 -3.55 24.61 -35.61
N ARG A 54 -2.34 25.05 -35.38
CA ARG A 54 -1.88 26.42 -35.60
C ARG A 54 -0.78 26.43 -36.64
N TYR A 55 -0.89 27.35 -37.55
CA TYR A 55 0.08 27.54 -38.64
C TYR A 55 0.78 28.88 -38.46
N GLN A 56 2.07 28.90 -38.70
CA GLN A 56 2.90 30.11 -38.64
C GLN A 56 3.36 30.49 -40.02
N ALA A 57 3.11 31.72 -40.44
CA ALA A 57 3.67 32.31 -41.61
C ALA A 57 4.62 33.48 -41.27
N VAL A 58 5.66 33.62 -42.00
CA VAL A 58 6.68 34.65 -41.75
C VAL A 58 6.92 35.41 -43.05
N TYR A 59 6.74 36.75 -42.98
CA TYR A 59 7.12 37.67 -44.02
C TYR A 59 8.39 38.39 -43.58
N THR A 60 9.42 38.43 -44.43
CA THR A 60 10.70 39.05 -44.09
C THR A 60 10.91 40.32 -44.95
N LEU A 61 11.20 41.40 -44.27
CA LEU A 61 11.54 42.68 -44.87
C LEU A 61 12.89 43.17 -44.36
N TYR A 62 13.52 43.96 -45.22
CA TYR A 62 14.70 44.73 -44.85
C TYR A 62 14.28 46.18 -44.55
N ALA A 63 14.80 46.74 -43.45
CA ALA A 63 14.56 48.14 -43.13
C ALA A 63 15.84 48.68 -42.48
N ALA A 64 16.47 49.64 -43.16
CA ALA A 64 17.66 50.29 -42.68
C ALA A 64 17.40 51.78 -42.44
N PRO A 65 17.91 52.34 -41.34
CA PRO A 65 17.93 53.77 -41.13
C PRO A 65 18.88 54.40 -42.18
N ASP A 66 18.55 55.64 -42.60
CA ASP A 66 19.36 56.40 -43.57
C ASP A 66 20.84 56.46 -43.13
N ALA A 67 21.72 56.32 -44.07
CA ALA A 67 23.18 56.22 -43.84
C ALA A 67 23.75 57.40 -43.01
N ALA A 68 23.10 58.56 -43.04
CA ALA A 68 23.47 59.75 -42.25
C ALA A 68 23.21 59.60 -40.73
N ALA A 69 22.20 58.83 -40.35
CA ALA A 69 21.82 58.61 -38.95
C ALA A 69 22.55 57.43 -38.28
N SER A 70 23.16 56.55 -39.11
CA SER A 70 23.67 55.23 -38.66
C SER A 70 25.12 55.24 -38.15
N GLN A 71 25.83 56.35 -38.13
CA GLN A 71 27.29 56.37 -37.83
C GLN A 71 27.69 56.02 -36.38
N LYS A 72 26.78 56.00 -35.40
CA LYS A 72 27.19 55.83 -33.99
C LYS A 72 26.79 54.53 -33.28
N ALA A 73 25.78 53.83 -33.74
CA ALA A 73 25.37 52.52 -33.14
C ALA A 73 24.39 51.79 -34.07
N PRO A 74 24.83 51.09 -35.09
CA PRO A 74 23.93 50.45 -36.11
C PRO A 74 23.02 49.38 -35.48
N LEU A 75 23.45 48.71 -34.43
CA LEU A 75 22.67 47.62 -33.79
C LEU A 75 21.53 48.18 -32.92
N GLU A 76 21.78 49.29 -32.18
CA GLU A 76 20.75 49.95 -31.36
C GLU A 76 19.72 50.63 -32.28
N ALA A 77 20.15 51.24 -33.38
CA ALA A 77 19.25 51.82 -34.36
C ALA A 77 18.31 50.78 -34.99
N ALA A 78 18.81 49.64 -35.36
CA ALA A 78 17.98 48.52 -35.86
C ALA A 78 16.96 48.02 -34.83
N ARG A 79 17.32 47.93 -33.54
CA ARG A 79 16.40 47.58 -32.45
C ARG A 79 15.35 48.62 -32.20
N MET A 80 15.68 49.91 -32.24
CA MET A 80 14.76 50.99 -32.12
C MET A 80 13.76 51.00 -33.27
N LEU A 81 14.22 50.84 -34.51
CA LEU A 81 13.38 50.79 -35.69
C LEU A 81 12.40 49.60 -35.63
N ALA A 82 12.84 48.44 -35.15
CA ALA A 82 11.93 47.27 -34.98
C ALA A 82 10.85 47.55 -33.94
N ARG A 83 11.16 48.32 -32.85
CA ARG A 83 10.14 48.76 -31.88
C ARG A 83 9.20 49.80 -32.45
N ASP A 84 9.70 50.74 -33.23
CA ASP A 84 8.87 51.76 -33.89
C ASP A 84 7.90 51.13 -34.92
N CYS A 85 8.41 50.19 -35.71
CA CYS A 85 7.58 49.39 -36.61
C CYS A 85 6.54 48.58 -35.86
N HIS A 86 6.87 47.97 -34.73
CA HIS A 86 5.91 47.31 -33.89
C HIS A 86 4.87 48.28 -33.33
N ALA A 87 5.28 49.45 -32.90
CA ALA A 87 4.35 50.49 -32.42
C ALA A 87 3.41 50.95 -33.55
N LEU A 88 3.89 51.14 -34.78
CA LEU A 88 3.07 51.46 -35.94
C LEU A 88 1.99 50.40 -36.21
N THR A 89 2.29 49.11 -36.04
CA THR A 89 1.29 48.04 -36.22
C THR A 89 0.16 48.10 -35.20
N LEU A 90 0.35 48.76 -34.07
CA LEU A 90 -0.67 48.96 -33.03
C LEU A 90 -1.61 50.15 -33.29
N THR A 91 -1.27 51.04 -34.26
CA THR A 91 -2.10 52.18 -34.57
C THR A 91 -3.42 51.79 -35.24
N ASP A 92 -4.50 52.52 -34.95
CA ASP A 92 -5.81 52.25 -35.54
C ASP A 92 -5.84 52.40 -37.05
N ARG A 93 -5.08 53.33 -37.60
CA ARG A 93 -4.94 53.54 -39.05
C ARG A 93 -4.31 52.36 -39.74
N PHE A 94 -3.24 51.79 -39.16
CA PHE A 94 -2.59 50.60 -39.67
C PHE A 94 -3.50 49.38 -39.59
N ARG A 95 -4.17 49.21 -38.47
CA ARG A 95 -5.11 48.09 -38.29
C ARG A 95 -6.29 48.19 -39.28
N GLN A 96 -6.82 49.34 -39.52
CA GLN A 96 -7.90 49.52 -40.49
C GLN A 96 -7.47 49.21 -41.93
N ALA A 97 -6.26 49.63 -42.30
CA ALA A 97 -5.73 49.34 -43.64
C ALA A 97 -5.46 47.82 -43.83
N VAL A 98 -4.90 47.15 -42.82
CA VAL A 98 -4.69 45.68 -42.84
C VAL A 98 -6.04 44.95 -42.85
N LEU A 99 -7.02 45.38 -42.09
CA LEU A 99 -8.35 44.78 -42.07
C LEU A 99 -9.12 45.00 -43.39
N ALA A 100 -8.85 46.10 -44.10
CA ALA A 100 -9.38 46.32 -45.44
C ALA A 100 -8.72 45.39 -46.51
N ALA A 101 -7.44 45.00 -46.29
CA ALA A 101 -6.71 44.11 -47.15
C ALA A 101 -6.90 42.62 -46.85
N ALA A 102 -7.20 42.30 -45.59
CA ALA A 102 -7.44 40.92 -45.14
C ALA A 102 -8.59 40.91 -44.11
N ALA A 103 -9.65 40.17 -44.40
CA ALA A 103 -10.78 40.02 -43.46
C ALA A 103 -10.29 39.47 -42.12
N SER A 104 -10.76 39.97 -40.99
CA SER A 104 -10.34 39.51 -39.66
C SER A 104 -11.08 38.23 -39.26
N ASP A 105 -10.37 37.18 -38.92
CA ASP A 105 -10.92 35.95 -38.33
C ASP A 105 -10.99 35.99 -36.78
N GLY A 106 -10.41 37.03 -36.16
CA GLY A 106 -10.38 37.19 -34.70
C GLY A 106 -9.49 36.22 -33.92
N HIS A 107 -8.96 35.21 -34.58
CA HIS A 107 -8.17 34.13 -33.95
C HIS A 107 -6.70 34.15 -34.35
N THR A 108 -6.33 34.85 -35.43
CA THR A 108 -4.96 34.97 -35.90
C THR A 108 -4.23 36.08 -35.16
N ARG A 109 -3.07 35.77 -34.61
CA ARG A 109 -2.17 36.73 -33.92
C ARG A 109 -1.05 37.13 -34.88
N ALA A 110 -0.77 38.42 -34.89
CA ALA A 110 0.36 38.98 -35.65
C ALA A 110 1.33 39.71 -34.71
N GLY A 111 2.59 39.64 -35.04
CA GLY A 111 3.64 40.37 -34.34
C GLY A 111 4.81 40.67 -35.27
N VAL A 112 5.52 41.77 -34.99
CA VAL A 112 6.73 42.16 -35.73
C VAL A 112 7.91 41.99 -34.79
N ARG A 113 8.97 41.35 -35.28
CA ARG A 113 10.23 41.18 -34.54
C ARG A 113 11.44 41.53 -35.44
N GLY A 114 12.43 42.17 -34.87
CA GLY A 114 13.73 42.32 -35.51
C GLY A 114 14.63 41.13 -35.28
N ILE A 115 15.43 40.75 -36.27
CA ILE A 115 16.47 39.71 -36.11
C ILE A 115 17.71 40.37 -35.53
N ASP A 116 18.12 39.97 -34.35
CA ASP A 116 19.24 40.55 -33.61
C ASP A 116 20.52 40.56 -34.49
N GLY A 117 21.15 41.76 -34.55
CA GLY A 117 22.41 41.98 -35.31
C GLY A 117 22.23 42.20 -36.79
N THR A 118 21.02 42.34 -37.29
CA THR A 118 20.70 42.56 -38.69
C THR A 118 19.70 43.73 -38.87
N HIS A 119 19.53 44.22 -40.10
CA HIS A 119 18.46 45.12 -40.50
C HIS A 119 17.20 44.40 -41.00
N LEU A 120 17.11 43.11 -40.72
CA LEU A 120 15.97 42.28 -41.14
C LEU A 120 14.90 42.30 -40.04
N MET A 121 13.66 42.45 -40.52
CA MET A 121 12.50 42.34 -39.68
C MET A 121 11.57 41.23 -40.20
N GLU A 122 10.95 40.55 -39.30
CA GLU A 122 9.98 39.51 -39.59
C GLU A 122 8.59 39.86 -39.08
N VAL A 123 7.61 39.81 -39.95
CA VAL A 123 6.21 39.80 -39.55
C VAL A 123 5.81 38.34 -39.40
N VAL A 124 5.52 37.97 -38.16
CA VAL A 124 5.09 36.62 -37.81
C VAL A 124 3.60 36.60 -37.53
N THR A 125 2.87 35.77 -38.23
CA THR A 125 1.46 35.55 -38.01
C THR A 125 1.22 34.10 -37.59
N ILE A 126 0.33 33.86 -36.64
CA ILE A 126 -0.06 32.54 -36.14
C ILE A 126 -1.56 32.42 -36.07
N GLY A 127 -2.13 31.50 -36.83
CA GLY A 127 -3.58 31.29 -36.91
C GLY A 127 -3.99 29.86 -37.25
N PRO A 128 -5.29 29.57 -37.24
CA PRO A 128 -5.79 28.21 -37.50
C PRO A 128 -5.86 27.87 -39.00
N ASP A 129 -5.99 28.88 -39.91
CA ASP A 129 -6.01 28.69 -41.35
C ASP A 129 -4.67 29.05 -41.98
N PRO A 130 -3.95 28.10 -42.62
CA PRO A 130 -2.66 28.37 -43.23
C PRO A 130 -2.68 29.40 -44.37
N ALA A 131 -3.73 29.40 -45.20
CA ALA A 131 -3.85 30.32 -46.31
C ALA A 131 -4.12 31.75 -45.83
N TYR A 132 -5.05 31.90 -44.87
CA TYR A 132 -5.34 33.18 -44.25
C TYR A 132 -4.16 33.74 -43.48
N THR A 133 -3.44 32.87 -42.72
CA THR A 133 -2.27 33.27 -41.95
C THR A 133 -1.16 33.83 -42.88
N ALA A 134 -0.87 33.17 -44.00
CA ALA A 134 0.09 33.69 -44.96
C ALA A 134 -0.38 34.97 -45.65
N GLY A 135 -1.67 35.06 -46.03
CA GLY A 135 -2.27 36.25 -46.60
C GLY A 135 -2.18 37.46 -45.67
N LEU A 136 -2.47 37.27 -44.37
CA LEU A 136 -2.40 38.34 -43.39
C LEU A 136 -0.92 38.78 -43.16
N ALA A 137 0.04 37.86 -43.12
CA ALA A 137 1.46 38.21 -42.99
C ALA A 137 1.92 39.07 -44.15
N ASN A 138 1.52 38.72 -45.41
CA ASN A 138 1.83 39.47 -46.61
C ASN A 138 1.16 40.84 -46.61
N ALA A 139 -0.12 40.94 -46.20
CA ALA A 139 -0.81 42.19 -46.10
C ALA A 139 -0.17 43.17 -45.09
N ILE A 140 0.16 42.65 -43.89
CA ILE A 140 0.87 43.44 -42.87
C ILE A 140 2.26 43.85 -43.36
N GLY A 141 2.99 42.94 -43.97
CA GLY A 141 4.35 43.20 -44.46
C GLY A 141 4.40 44.30 -45.54
N ARG A 142 3.52 44.24 -46.52
CA ARG A 142 3.41 45.26 -47.59
C ARG A 142 2.97 46.62 -47.07
N GLU A 143 1.98 46.63 -46.20
CA GLU A 143 1.51 47.88 -45.58
C GLU A 143 2.60 48.50 -44.70
N LEU A 144 3.42 47.64 -44.01
CA LEU A 144 4.55 48.10 -43.23
C LEU A 144 5.63 48.73 -44.09
N VAL A 145 6.02 48.09 -45.20
CA VAL A 145 7.00 48.60 -46.16
C VAL A 145 6.54 49.98 -46.68
N ALA A 146 5.29 50.09 -47.13
CA ALA A 146 4.77 51.33 -47.69
C ALA A 146 4.74 52.51 -46.65
N ARG A 147 4.44 52.23 -45.39
CA ARG A 147 4.28 53.30 -44.38
C ARG A 147 5.59 53.66 -43.68
N VAL A 148 6.55 52.73 -43.60
CA VAL A 148 7.85 52.96 -42.96
C VAL A 148 8.62 54.05 -43.77
N GLU A 149 8.49 54.09 -45.10
CA GLU A 149 9.06 55.13 -45.94
C GLU A 149 8.32 56.44 -45.76
N ASP A 150 6.97 56.43 -45.69
CA ASP A 150 6.16 57.65 -45.59
C ASP A 150 6.17 58.30 -44.23
N GLU A 151 6.08 57.53 -43.12
CA GLU A 151 5.91 58.06 -41.78
C GLU A 151 7.25 58.28 -41.03
N LEU A 152 8.29 57.44 -41.30
CA LEU A 152 9.60 57.52 -40.69
C LEU A 152 10.64 58.29 -41.51
N GLY A 153 10.37 58.59 -42.79
CA GLY A 153 10.99 59.59 -43.63
C GLY A 153 12.48 59.46 -43.98
N ALA A 154 13.16 58.43 -43.48
CA ALA A 154 14.58 58.25 -43.63
C ALA A 154 15.01 56.76 -43.59
N VAL A 155 14.11 55.85 -44.03
CA VAL A 155 14.36 54.39 -43.96
C VAL A 155 14.07 53.77 -45.33
N GLU A 156 15.06 53.11 -45.88
CA GLU A 156 14.83 52.22 -47.04
C GLU A 156 14.21 50.93 -46.57
N ALA A 157 12.99 50.60 -47.02
CA ALA A 157 12.32 49.36 -46.69
C ALA A 157 12.06 48.53 -47.96
N HIS A 158 12.48 47.26 -47.98
CA HIS A 158 12.30 46.38 -49.14
C HIS A 158 11.75 45.00 -48.68
N GLU A 159 10.86 44.46 -49.48
CA GLU A 159 10.42 43.06 -49.34
C GLU A 159 11.60 42.16 -49.73
N ILE A 160 12.00 41.23 -48.78
CA ILE A 160 12.99 40.23 -49.08
C ILE A 160 12.36 38.90 -49.43
N ALA A 161 11.41 38.45 -48.61
CA ALA A 161 10.74 37.18 -48.81
C ALA A 161 9.24 37.29 -48.39
N PRO A 162 8.32 37.05 -49.33
CA PRO A 162 6.93 36.97 -48.99
C PRO A 162 6.61 35.75 -48.17
N ALA A 163 5.59 35.83 -47.32
CA ALA A 163 5.11 34.69 -46.54
C ALA A 163 4.49 33.64 -47.47
N THR A 164 4.97 32.43 -47.36
CA THR A 164 4.43 31.25 -48.06
C THR A 164 3.40 30.53 -47.20
N VAL A 165 2.46 29.83 -47.80
CA VAL A 165 1.48 29.02 -47.09
C VAL A 165 2.21 27.88 -46.36
N PRO A 166 2.13 27.82 -45.02
CA PRO A 166 2.85 26.79 -44.26
C PRO A 166 2.25 25.40 -44.53
N ALA A 167 3.09 24.44 -44.87
CA ALA A 167 2.71 23.06 -45.16
C ALA A 167 2.48 22.20 -43.91
N ALA A 168 3.01 22.62 -42.73
CA ALA A 168 2.92 21.88 -41.50
C ALA A 168 2.50 22.79 -40.33
N PRO A 169 1.73 22.30 -39.38
CA PRO A 169 1.34 23.08 -38.19
C PRO A 169 2.55 23.32 -37.29
N CYS A 170 2.65 24.52 -36.71
CA CYS A 170 3.67 24.90 -35.72
C CYS A 170 3.25 24.58 -34.27
N GLY A 171 2.00 24.19 -34.04
CA GLY A 171 1.45 23.88 -32.71
C GLY A 171 -0.01 23.44 -32.78
N PRO A 172 -0.56 23.03 -31.66
CA PRO A 172 0.05 22.83 -30.33
C PRO A 172 0.99 21.63 -30.28
N ASN A 173 1.99 21.67 -29.39
CA ASN A 173 2.90 20.56 -29.21
C ASN A 173 2.22 19.44 -28.35
N ARG A 174 1.26 18.72 -28.98
CA ARG A 174 0.42 17.69 -28.35
C ARG A 174 1.20 16.63 -27.59
N PRO A 175 2.26 15.99 -28.16
CA PRO A 175 3.00 14.96 -27.46
C PRO A 175 3.68 15.47 -26.19
N MET A 176 4.19 16.72 -26.21
CA MET A 176 4.81 17.32 -25.03
C MET A 176 3.81 17.56 -23.89
N LYS A 177 2.57 17.95 -24.20
CA LYS A 177 1.51 18.12 -23.22
C LYS A 177 1.15 16.80 -22.55
N VAL A 178 1.06 15.72 -23.31
CA VAL A 178 0.83 14.36 -22.77
C VAL A 178 1.97 13.95 -21.87
N VAL A 179 3.24 14.18 -22.26
CA VAL A 179 4.42 13.86 -21.42
C VAL A 179 4.38 14.63 -20.09
N TRP A 180 4.11 15.93 -20.11
CA TRP A 180 4.00 16.72 -18.87
C TRP A 180 2.86 16.27 -17.98
N THR A 181 1.71 15.89 -18.56
CA THR A 181 0.58 15.36 -17.80
C THR A 181 0.92 14.03 -17.13
N LEU A 182 1.62 13.13 -17.84
CA LEU A 182 2.11 11.86 -17.28
C LEU A 182 3.08 12.09 -16.12
N LEU A 183 4.03 13.01 -16.27
CA LEU A 183 4.99 13.34 -15.21
C LEU A 183 4.30 13.94 -13.97
N ALA A 184 3.35 14.85 -14.18
CA ALA A 184 2.58 15.45 -13.10
C ALA A 184 1.72 14.40 -12.36
N ALA A 185 1.02 13.54 -13.10
CA ALA A 185 0.22 12.46 -12.52
C ALA A 185 1.09 11.48 -11.73
N PHE A 186 2.27 11.12 -12.24
CA PHE A 186 3.22 10.26 -11.54
C PHE A 186 3.73 10.91 -10.24
N ALA A 187 4.09 12.20 -10.28
CA ALA A 187 4.54 12.93 -9.10
C ALA A 187 3.45 12.99 -8.01
N VAL A 188 2.21 13.34 -8.40
CA VAL A 188 1.06 13.41 -7.48
C VAL A 188 0.73 12.03 -6.92
N GLY A 189 0.66 11.00 -7.75
CA GLY A 189 0.38 9.63 -7.32
C GLY A 189 1.45 9.07 -6.39
N SER A 190 2.74 9.36 -6.66
CA SER A 190 3.85 8.95 -5.81
C SER A 190 3.84 9.67 -4.45
N LEU A 191 3.54 10.96 -4.45
CA LEU A 191 3.40 11.75 -3.22
C LEU A 191 2.23 11.24 -2.37
N ALA A 192 1.08 11.01 -3.00
CA ALA A 192 -0.08 10.43 -2.33
C ALA A 192 0.23 9.03 -1.76
N GLY A 193 0.93 8.18 -2.51
CA GLY A 193 1.39 6.87 -2.05
C GLY A 193 2.33 6.94 -0.84
N CYS A 194 3.22 7.94 -0.80
CA CYS A 194 4.09 8.16 0.35
C CYS A 194 3.36 8.69 1.60
N LEU A 195 2.37 9.58 1.41
CA LEU A 195 1.63 10.21 2.51
C LEU A 195 0.52 9.31 3.05
N LEU A 196 -0.22 8.65 2.17
CA LEU A 196 -1.38 7.81 2.53
C LEU A 196 -0.99 6.35 2.78
N GLY A 197 0.21 5.93 2.37
CA GLY A 197 0.71 4.59 2.59
C GLY A 197 0.78 4.28 4.08
N SER A 198 -0.16 3.48 4.57
CA SER A 198 -0.13 2.96 5.94
C SER A 198 1.13 2.11 6.14
N ASP A 199 1.79 2.18 7.30
CA ASP A 199 2.93 1.34 7.68
C ASP A 199 2.47 -0.11 7.99
N ARG A 200 1.66 -0.69 7.10
CA ARG A 200 1.27 -2.10 7.19
C ARG A 200 2.42 -3.01 6.78
N ARG A 201 3.55 -2.92 7.48
CA ARG A 201 4.58 -3.94 7.35
C ARG A 201 4.10 -5.17 8.09
N PRO A 202 3.85 -6.28 7.38
CA PRO A 202 3.58 -7.53 8.05
C PRO A 202 4.80 -7.91 8.89
N LEU A 203 4.58 -8.19 10.16
CA LEU A 203 5.61 -8.59 11.10
C LEU A 203 5.94 -10.07 10.91
N HIS A 204 7.21 -10.36 10.68
CA HIS A 204 7.71 -11.72 10.61
C HIS A 204 8.44 -12.11 11.90
N VAL A 205 8.42 -13.39 12.20
CA VAL A 205 9.04 -13.94 13.41
C VAL A 205 10.52 -13.57 13.57
N ASN A 206 11.25 -13.37 12.46
CA ASN A 206 12.67 -13.02 12.46
C ASN A 206 12.94 -11.51 12.47
N ASP A 207 11.91 -10.67 12.42
CA ASP A 207 12.08 -9.23 12.46
C ASP A 207 12.53 -8.78 13.85
N PRO A 208 13.44 -7.79 13.94
CA PRO A 208 13.88 -7.27 15.23
C PRO A 208 12.70 -6.68 16.04
N GLU A 209 11.68 -6.16 15.36
CA GLU A 209 10.45 -5.63 15.97
C GLU A 209 9.65 -6.73 16.71
N ALA A 210 9.75 -7.99 16.29
CA ALA A 210 9.12 -9.12 16.98
C ALA A 210 9.69 -9.39 18.38
N ARG A 211 10.84 -8.81 18.73
CA ARG A 211 11.45 -8.88 20.06
C ARG A 211 10.98 -7.75 20.97
N CYS A 212 10.38 -6.72 20.41
CA CYS A 212 9.92 -5.51 21.11
C CYS A 212 8.40 -5.48 21.29
N LEU A 213 7.74 -6.63 21.17
CA LEU A 213 6.30 -6.75 21.40
C LEU A 213 5.96 -6.57 22.90
N ALA A 214 4.73 -6.15 23.20
CA ALA A 214 4.23 -5.95 24.55
C ALA A 214 4.29 -7.24 25.40
N ALA A 215 4.23 -8.43 24.76
CA ALA A 215 4.41 -9.72 25.40
C ALA A 215 5.56 -10.50 24.74
N PRO A 216 6.28 -11.36 25.49
CA PRO A 216 7.44 -12.07 24.99
C PRO A 216 7.07 -13.10 23.92
N ARG A 217 7.96 -13.29 22.94
CA ARG A 217 7.84 -14.34 21.94
C ARG A 217 8.09 -15.70 22.58
N MET A 218 7.10 -16.58 22.57
CA MET A 218 7.22 -17.94 23.08
C MET A 218 7.86 -18.92 22.07
N GLY A 219 7.65 -18.66 20.77
CA GLY A 219 8.21 -19.51 19.71
C GLY A 219 7.56 -19.25 18.36
N ALA A 220 7.91 -20.11 17.41
CA ALA A 220 7.32 -20.13 16.09
C ALA A 220 6.93 -21.55 15.69
N LEU A 221 5.71 -21.74 15.18
CA LEU A 221 5.24 -22.98 14.60
C LEU A 221 5.40 -22.88 13.08
N ALA A 222 6.17 -23.77 12.49
CA ALA A 222 6.36 -23.80 11.04
C ALA A 222 5.07 -24.15 10.30
N ASP A 223 5.00 -23.74 9.02
CA ASP A 223 3.82 -23.95 8.17
C ASP A 223 3.46 -25.43 8.03
N CYS A 224 2.33 -25.81 8.58
CA CYS A 224 1.76 -27.17 8.57
C CYS A 224 0.39 -27.23 7.86
N ARG A 225 0.05 -26.26 7.03
CA ARG A 225 -1.26 -26.20 6.32
C ARG A 225 -1.49 -27.39 5.39
N ARG A 226 -0.44 -27.99 4.87
CA ARG A 226 -0.56 -29.19 4.02
C ARG A 226 -1.03 -30.39 4.83
N GLU A 227 -0.45 -30.59 6.00
CA GLU A 227 -0.75 -31.67 6.94
C GLU A 227 -2.17 -31.53 7.49
N VAL A 228 -2.55 -30.31 7.88
CA VAL A 228 -3.91 -29.96 8.31
C VAL A 228 -4.93 -30.28 7.22
N ARG A 229 -4.70 -29.84 5.97
CA ARG A 229 -5.61 -30.11 4.84
C ARG A 229 -5.75 -31.59 4.56
N ARG A 230 -4.65 -32.34 4.60
CA ARG A 230 -4.67 -33.81 4.40
C ARG A 230 -5.46 -34.50 5.51
N LEU A 231 -5.22 -34.13 6.78
CA LEU A 231 -5.93 -34.69 7.91
C LEU A 231 -7.44 -34.43 7.82
N MET A 232 -7.85 -33.19 7.50
CA MET A 232 -9.26 -32.83 7.33
C MET A 232 -9.93 -33.55 6.16
N ALA A 233 -9.21 -33.79 5.07
CA ALA A 233 -9.71 -34.58 3.94
C ALA A 233 -9.86 -36.07 4.29
N ASP A 234 -8.92 -36.64 5.03
CA ASP A 234 -8.96 -38.03 5.50
C ASP A 234 -10.02 -38.25 6.58
N GLY A 235 -10.27 -37.28 7.44
CA GLY A 235 -11.34 -37.31 8.45
C GLY A 235 -12.74 -37.51 7.83
N LYS A 236 -12.99 -36.95 6.65
CA LYS A 236 -14.22 -37.21 5.88
C LYS A 236 -14.33 -38.66 5.42
N LYS A 237 -13.22 -39.38 5.26
CA LYS A 237 -13.14 -40.80 4.80
C LYS A 237 -13.01 -41.77 5.97
N GLN A 238 -13.31 -41.39 7.20
CA GLN A 238 -13.22 -42.21 8.43
C GLN A 238 -11.81 -42.77 8.76
N ARG A 239 -10.75 -42.24 8.16
CA ARG A 239 -9.36 -42.56 8.50
C ARG A 239 -8.84 -41.56 9.55
N GLY A 240 -9.34 -41.74 10.79
CA GLY A 240 -8.95 -40.87 11.92
C GLY A 240 -7.47 -40.99 12.29
N GLY A 241 -6.91 -39.90 12.76
CA GLY A 241 -5.57 -39.79 13.31
C GLY A 241 -5.39 -38.38 13.83
N MET A 242 -4.41 -38.16 14.68
CA MET A 242 -4.12 -36.83 15.22
C MET A 242 -3.18 -36.06 14.29
N LEU A 243 -3.30 -34.72 14.31
CA LEU A 243 -2.41 -33.86 13.55
C LEU A 243 -0.94 -34.05 13.95
N LEU A 244 -0.66 -34.29 15.23
CA LEU A 244 0.71 -34.49 15.74
C LEU A 244 1.43 -35.70 15.11
N ASP A 245 0.69 -36.71 14.67
CA ASP A 245 1.26 -37.87 13.96
C ASP A 245 1.63 -37.60 12.53
N ARG A 246 1.02 -36.57 11.94
CA ARG A 246 1.15 -36.18 10.53
C ARG A 246 2.22 -35.13 10.26
N VAL A 247 2.62 -34.38 11.30
CA VAL A 247 3.67 -33.35 11.19
C VAL A 247 5.06 -33.99 11.18
N ASP A 248 5.98 -33.33 10.44
CA ASP A 248 7.37 -33.78 10.36
C ASP A 248 8.16 -33.49 11.65
N ARG A 249 9.39 -34.01 11.70
CA ARG A 249 10.27 -33.87 12.86
C ARG A 249 10.54 -32.40 13.20
N PHE A 250 10.73 -31.55 12.21
CA PHE A 250 11.04 -30.14 12.42
C PHE A 250 9.85 -29.38 13.10
N ILE A 251 8.64 -29.57 12.59
CA ILE A 251 7.42 -29.00 13.21
C ILE A 251 7.29 -29.52 14.64
N ARG A 252 7.54 -30.81 14.85
CA ARG A 252 7.45 -31.44 16.17
C ARG A 252 8.44 -30.85 17.18
N GLU A 253 9.67 -30.54 16.77
CA GLU A 253 10.63 -29.85 17.63
C GLU A 253 10.20 -28.42 17.98
N ASN A 254 9.60 -27.67 17.01
CA ASN A 254 9.02 -26.36 17.31
C ASN A 254 7.90 -26.47 18.37
N VAL A 255 6.99 -27.44 18.20
CA VAL A 255 5.91 -27.69 19.15
C VAL A 255 6.46 -28.04 20.53
N ARG A 256 7.49 -28.89 20.59
CA ARG A 256 8.13 -29.29 21.84
C ARG A 256 8.75 -28.11 22.59
N GLU A 257 9.43 -27.21 21.87
CA GLU A 257 9.98 -25.98 22.45
C GLU A 257 8.88 -25.10 23.05
N ILE A 258 7.78 -24.89 22.29
CA ILE A 258 6.64 -24.07 22.75
C ILE A 258 5.96 -24.73 23.94
N ALA A 259 5.72 -26.05 23.90
CA ALA A 259 5.10 -26.83 24.99
C ALA A 259 5.94 -26.75 26.28
N LEU A 260 7.28 -26.82 26.16
CA LEU A 260 8.17 -26.66 27.30
C LEU A 260 8.06 -25.29 27.97
N LYS A 261 8.03 -24.21 27.15
CA LYS A 261 7.87 -22.84 27.65
C LYS A 261 6.50 -22.63 28.28
N LEU A 262 5.44 -23.19 27.69
CA LEU A 262 4.08 -23.13 28.24
C LEU A 262 4.03 -23.85 29.60
N ARG A 263 4.50 -25.09 29.65
CA ARG A 263 4.56 -25.88 30.89
C ARG A 263 5.34 -25.17 31.99
N ASN A 264 6.54 -24.68 31.69
CA ASN A 264 7.37 -23.96 32.66
C ASN A 264 6.66 -22.69 33.15
N GLY A 265 5.92 -22.00 32.28
CA GLY A 265 5.11 -20.85 32.65
C GLY A 265 3.97 -21.22 33.58
N LEU A 266 3.23 -22.29 33.28
CA LEU A 266 2.14 -22.79 34.11
C LEU A 266 2.67 -23.23 35.51
N CYS A 267 3.73 -24.01 35.56
CA CYS A 267 4.35 -24.45 36.81
C CYS A 267 4.87 -23.25 37.64
N ALA A 268 5.54 -22.29 37.01
CA ALA A 268 6.08 -21.12 37.72
C ALA A 268 4.99 -20.18 38.28
N SER A 269 3.82 -20.13 37.65
CA SER A 269 2.66 -19.35 38.14
C SER A 269 1.74 -20.11 39.04
N GLY A 270 1.98 -21.41 39.29
CA GLY A 270 1.09 -22.27 40.05
C GLY A 270 -0.27 -22.51 39.39
N GLN A 271 -0.32 -22.32 38.04
CA GLN A 271 -1.52 -22.47 37.25
C GLN A 271 -1.52 -23.81 36.49
N SER A 272 -2.72 -24.35 36.26
CA SER A 272 -2.93 -25.56 35.46
C SER A 272 -3.81 -25.30 34.22
N VAL A 273 -4.29 -24.07 34.03
CA VAL A 273 -5.12 -23.70 32.89
C VAL A 273 -4.34 -22.82 31.94
N ALA A 274 -4.41 -23.11 30.63
CA ALA A 274 -3.93 -22.22 29.58
C ALA A 274 -5.05 -21.92 28.58
N VAL A 275 -5.12 -20.67 28.16
CA VAL A 275 -6.03 -20.20 27.11
C VAL A 275 -5.19 -19.91 25.87
N ILE A 276 -5.52 -20.56 24.77
CA ILE A 276 -4.89 -20.31 23.46
C ILE A 276 -5.88 -19.52 22.61
N ALA A 277 -5.58 -18.26 22.35
CA ALA A 277 -6.42 -17.37 21.55
C ALA A 277 -5.76 -17.05 20.21
N GLY A 278 -6.54 -16.95 19.13
CA GLY A 278 -6.06 -16.56 17.82
C GLY A 278 -6.11 -15.04 17.62
N MET A 279 -5.36 -14.54 16.64
CA MET A 279 -5.49 -13.16 16.17
C MET A 279 -6.57 -13.05 15.10
N ASP A 280 -6.73 -14.07 14.25
CA ASP A 280 -7.65 -14.09 13.11
C ASP A 280 -8.60 -15.29 13.14
N ARG A 281 -9.57 -15.29 12.22
CA ARG A 281 -10.56 -16.37 12.06
C ARG A 281 -10.06 -17.59 11.26
N GLU A 282 -8.78 -17.66 10.94
CA GLU A 282 -8.22 -18.75 10.14
C GLU A 282 -8.08 -20.06 10.92
N GLY A 283 -8.23 -20.01 12.24
CA GLY A 283 -8.22 -21.17 13.12
C GLY A 283 -6.83 -21.73 13.42
N ASP A 284 -5.79 -20.91 13.30
CA ASP A 284 -4.41 -21.30 13.61
C ASP A 284 -4.22 -21.60 15.11
N GLN A 285 -5.04 -20.98 15.99
CA GLN A 285 -5.07 -21.31 17.43
C GLN A 285 -5.48 -22.76 17.69
N ALA A 286 -6.47 -23.27 16.96
CA ALA A 286 -6.90 -24.67 17.09
C ALA A 286 -5.79 -25.65 16.67
N VAL A 287 -5.05 -25.31 15.62
CA VAL A 287 -3.87 -26.08 15.18
C VAL A 287 -2.80 -26.11 16.25
N LEU A 288 -2.46 -24.93 16.81
CA LEU A 288 -1.49 -24.81 17.89
C LEU A 288 -1.95 -25.59 19.12
N THR A 289 -3.23 -25.45 19.51
CA THR A 289 -3.81 -26.15 20.65
C THR A 289 -3.74 -27.65 20.49
N ALA A 290 -4.14 -28.19 19.32
CA ALA A 290 -4.08 -29.63 19.05
C ALA A 290 -2.65 -30.20 19.17
N LEU A 291 -1.66 -29.48 18.62
CA LEU A 291 -0.27 -29.87 18.66
C LEU A 291 0.30 -29.80 20.08
N LEU A 292 0.02 -28.74 20.83
CA LEU A 292 0.49 -28.56 22.22
C LEU A 292 -0.11 -29.59 23.15
N CYS A 293 -1.42 -29.84 23.08
CA CYS A 293 -2.09 -30.86 23.89
C CYS A 293 -1.52 -32.26 23.64
N GLY A 294 -1.30 -32.63 22.37
CA GLY A 294 -0.72 -33.91 22.02
C GLY A 294 0.74 -34.05 22.49
N GLU A 295 1.54 -32.99 22.37
CA GLU A 295 2.94 -33.02 22.82
C GLU A 295 3.06 -33.09 24.35
N LEU A 296 2.22 -32.34 25.11
CA LEU A 296 2.18 -32.42 26.57
C LEU A 296 1.74 -33.82 27.04
N ALA A 297 0.75 -34.45 26.39
CA ALA A 297 0.35 -35.82 26.68
C ALA A 297 1.48 -36.82 26.42
N ARG A 298 2.24 -36.67 25.33
CA ARG A 298 3.43 -37.50 25.04
C ARG A 298 4.56 -37.35 26.06
N GLN A 299 4.63 -36.17 26.68
CA GLN A 299 5.56 -35.95 27.81
C GLN A 299 5.09 -36.61 29.12
N GLY A 300 3.92 -37.29 29.10
CA GLY A 300 3.40 -38.06 30.24
C GLY A 300 2.42 -37.30 31.11
N PHE A 301 2.00 -36.09 30.71
CA PHE A 301 1.00 -35.32 31.46
C PHE A 301 -0.42 -35.72 31.10
N SER A 302 -1.32 -35.60 32.06
CA SER A 302 -2.76 -35.74 31.84
C SER A 302 -3.33 -34.39 31.38
N VAL A 303 -3.82 -34.32 30.15
CA VAL A 303 -4.24 -33.08 29.51
C VAL A 303 -5.71 -33.13 29.11
N LEU A 304 -6.46 -32.06 29.43
CA LEU A 304 -7.80 -31.84 28.94
C LEU A 304 -7.81 -30.69 27.93
N ALA A 305 -8.16 -30.97 26.69
CA ALA A 305 -8.43 -29.95 25.65
C ALA A 305 -9.92 -29.61 25.63
N VAL A 306 -10.27 -28.34 25.70
CA VAL A 306 -11.66 -27.86 25.61
C VAL A 306 -11.77 -26.85 24.47
N ASP A 307 -12.66 -27.12 23.50
CA ASP A 307 -12.87 -26.24 22.36
C ASP A 307 -13.95 -25.20 22.65
N MET A 308 -13.52 -23.97 22.99
CA MET A 308 -14.41 -22.83 23.27
C MET A 308 -14.57 -21.92 22.04
N ASP A 309 -14.13 -22.33 20.84
CA ASP A 309 -14.37 -21.61 19.58
C ASP A 309 -15.61 -22.15 18.86
N ALA A 310 -16.78 -21.64 19.24
CA ALA A 310 -18.07 -22.05 18.67
C ALA A 310 -18.17 -21.77 17.15
N GLY A 311 -17.47 -20.77 16.66
CA GLY A 311 -17.51 -20.38 15.23
C GLY A 311 -16.76 -21.34 14.31
N HIS A 312 -15.79 -22.09 14.85
CA HIS A 312 -14.90 -22.92 14.05
C HIS A 312 -14.50 -24.20 14.78
N ALA A 313 -15.45 -25.11 15.04
CA ALA A 313 -15.23 -26.42 15.68
C ALA A 313 -14.23 -27.29 14.90
N ARG A 314 -12.94 -26.92 14.89
CA ARG A 314 -11.87 -27.61 14.17
C ARG A 314 -11.04 -28.51 15.06
N LEU A 315 -11.02 -28.24 16.35
CA LEU A 315 -10.13 -28.93 17.29
C LEU A 315 -10.44 -30.43 17.37
N SER A 316 -11.71 -30.81 17.39
CA SER A 316 -12.14 -32.22 17.37
C SER A 316 -11.58 -32.99 16.17
N GLY A 317 -11.65 -32.40 14.97
CA GLY A 317 -11.08 -32.98 13.75
C GLY A 317 -9.56 -33.09 13.77
N LEU A 318 -8.85 -32.12 14.37
CA LEU A 318 -7.40 -32.12 14.51
C LEU A 318 -6.92 -33.14 15.53
N LEU A 319 -7.71 -33.42 16.55
CA LEU A 319 -7.45 -34.47 17.55
C LEU A 319 -7.96 -35.85 17.14
N GLY A 320 -8.65 -35.96 16.01
CA GLY A 320 -9.17 -37.23 15.47
C GLY A 320 -10.34 -37.80 16.25
N VAL A 321 -11.16 -36.96 16.89
CA VAL A 321 -12.29 -37.36 17.72
C VAL A 321 -13.62 -36.84 17.15
N ARG A 322 -14.70 -37.43 17.62
CA ARG A 322 -16.09 -37.03 17.28
C ARG A 322 -16.91 -36.97 18.57
N PRO A 323 -17.09 -35.79 19.13
CA PRO A 323 -17.93 -35.59 20.32
C PRO A 323 -19.39 -35.86 19.97
N GLN A 324 -20.15 -36.38 20.93
CA GLN A 324 -21.58 -36.61 20.81
C GLN A 324 -22.40 -35.63 21.64
N ALA A 325 -21.78 -35.04 22.65
CA ALA A 325 -22.35 -34.05 23.54
C ALA A 325 -21.33 -32.92 23.80
N CYS A 326 -21.80 -31.74 24.16
CA CYS A 326 -20.97 -30.57 24.42
C CYS A 326 -21.03 -30.15 25.91
N LEU A 327 -20.04 -29.34 26.32
CA LEU A 327 -19.93 -28.84 27.70
C LEU A 327 -21.17 -28.06 28.13
N SER A 328 -21.77 -27.27 27.23
CA SER A 328 -22.98 -26.51 27.52
C SER A 328 -24.16 -27.39 27.96
N GLU A 329 -24.30 -28.58 27.36
CA GLU A 329 -25.34 -29.56 27.73
C GLU A 329 -25.10 -30.11 29.15
N TYR A 330 -23.83 -30.38 29.50
CA TYR A 330 -23.46 -30.76 30.87
C TYR A 330 -23.72 -29.63 31.86
N LEU A 331 -23.37 -28.40 31.54
CA LEU A 331 -23.57 -27.26 32.42
C LEU A 331 -25.06 -26.93 32.62
N ALA A 332 -25.91 -27.26 31.66
CA ALA A 332 -27.37 -27.19 31.74
C ALA A 332 -28.00 -28.36 32.55
N GLY A 333 -27.19 -29.36 32.93
CA GLY A 333 -27.65 -30.54 33.64
C GLY A 333 -28.30 -31.61 32.78
N GLY A 334 -28.17 -31.53 31.47
CA GLY A 334 -28.77 -32.45 30.52
C GLY A 334 -28.03 -33.78 30.38
N VAL A 335 -26.71 -33.79 30.61
CA VAL A 335 -25.83 -34.97 30.44
C VAL A 335 -24.80 -35.04 31.58
N SER A 336 -24.17 -36.20 31.76
CA SER A 336 -23.12 -36.35 32.78
C SER A 336 -21.77 -35.86 32.23
N LEU A 337 -20.82 -35.56 33.14
CA LEU A 337 -19.48 -35.17 32.77
C LEU A 337 -18.75 -36.27 31.94
N LEU A 338 -19.08 -37.54 32.20
CA LEU A 338 -18.49 -38.66 31.49
C LEU A 338 -18.96 -38.74 30.04
N ASP A 339 -20.15 -38.29 29.73
CA ASP A 339 -20.75 -38.29 28.40
C ASP A 339 -20.10 -37.24 27.47
N VAL A 340 -19.62 -36.13 28.04
CA VAL A 340 -18.97 -35.04 27.28
C VAL A 340 -17.47 -35.22 27.13
N ILE A 341 -16.83 -36.01 28.01
CA ILE A 341 -15.39 -36.29 27.90
C ILE A 341 -15.11 -37.36 26.85
N VAL A 342 -14.44 -36.99 25.78
CA VAL A 342 -14.03 -37.90 24.71
C VAL A 342 -12.55 -38.25 24.84
N LYS A 343 -12.24 -39.56 24.88
CA LYS A 343 -10.84 -40.02 24.84
C LYS A 343 -10.28 -39.85 23.43
N THR A 344 -9.09 -39.29 23.35
CA THR A 344 -8.38 -39.16 22.05
C THR A 344 -7.54 -40.41 21.77
N PRO A 345 -7.05 -40.59 20.54
CA PRO A 345 -6.09 -41.64 20.21
C PRO A 345 -4.76 -41.56 21.01
N GLU A 346 -4.40 -40.36 21.49
CA GLU A 346 -3.20 -40.16 22.30
C GLU A 346 -3.49 -40.45 23.78
N ARG A 347 -2.66 -41.29 24.37
CA ARG A 347 -2.81 -41.65 25.78
C ARG A 347 -2.53 -40.43 26.67
N GLY A 348 -3.38 -40.18 27.65
CA GLY A 348 -3.27 -39.03 28.55
C GLY A 348 -3.94 -37.77 28.05
N LEU A 349 -4.49 -37.76 26.82
CA LEU A 349 -5.23 -36.63 26.30
C LEU A 349 -6.74 -36.91 26.21
N ALA A 350 -7.54 -36.03 26.83
CA ALA A 350 -9.00 -36.04 26.73
C ALA A 350 -9.46 -34.74 26.04
N PHE A 351 -10.64 -34.81 25.43
CA PHE A 351 -11.23 -33.69 24.71
C PHE A 351 -12.67 -33.44 25.17
N ILE A 352 -13.07 -32.19 25.21
CA ILE A 352 -14.47 -31.76 25.38
C ILE A 352 -14.79 -30.72 24.33
N GLU A 353 -15.91 -30.89 23.63
CA GLU A 353 -16.52 -29.85 22.80
C GLU A 353 -17.21 -28.85 23.73
N GLY A 354 -16.85 -27.56 23.66
CA GLY A 354 -17.32 -26.57 24.63
C GLY A 354 -18.73 -26.09 24.33
N LEU A 355 -19.00 -25.75 23.08
CA LEU A 355 -20.20 -25.04 22.65
C LEU A 355 -20.75 -25.61 21.35
N PRO A 356 -22.08 -25.60 21.15
CA PRO A 356 -22.65 -25.76 19.83
C PRO A 356 -22.29 -24.56 18.94
N PRO A 357 -22.38 -24.70 17.59
CA PRO A 357 -21.96 -23.65 16.65
C PRO A 357 -22.62 -22.28 16.85
N GLU A 358 -23.77 -22.21 17.50
CA GLU A 358 -24.52 -20.96 17.75
C GLU A 358 -24.38 -20.45 19.20
N GLY A 359 -23.56 -21.10 20.04
CA GLY A 359 -23.40 -20.75 21.44
C GLY A 359 -22.46 -19.56 21.66
N ALA A 360 -22.76 -18.70 22.64
CA ALA A 360 -21.89 -17.63 23.08
C ALA A 360 -21.04 -18.06 24.27
N VAL A 361 -19.72 -17.91 24.17
CA VAL A 361 -18.77 -18.23 25.26
C VAL A 361 -19.03 -17.39 26.49
N ALA A 362 -19.41 -16.11 26.30
CA ALA A 362 -19.69 -15.18 27.35
C ALA A 362 -20.78 -15.70 28.31
N ASP A 363 -21.84 -16.32 27.78
CA ASP A 363 -22.96 -16.83 28.56
C ASP A 363 -22.57 -17.98 29.51
N ILE A 364 -21.54 -18.74 29.11
CA ILE A 364 -21.06 -19.91 29.86
C ILE A 364 -19.93 -19.53 30.82
N ALA A 365 -18.93 -18.80 30.33
CA ALA A 365 -17.70 -18.48 31.06
C ALA A 365 -17.97 -17.72 32.38
N ALA A 366 -19.02 -16.88 32.41
CA ALA A 366 -19.44 -16.13 33.62
C ALA A 366 -20.16 -16.97 34.68
N THR A 367 -20.61 -18.19 34.30
CA THR A 367 -21.46 -18.99 35.20
C THR A 367 -20.68 -19.63 36.35
N ALA A 368 -21.36 -19.81 37.53
CA ALA A 368 -20.81 -20.58 38.64
C ALA A 368 -20.60 -22.05 38.28
N ALA A 369 -21.43 -22.60 37.37
CA ALA A 369 -21.31 -23.97 36.88
C ALA A 369 -20.00 -24.19 36.12
N PHE A 370 -19.60 -23.25 35.24
CA PHE A 370 -18.35 -23.34 34.52
C PHE A 370 -17.12 -23.24 35.43
N ARG A 371 -17.16 -22.34 36.44
CA ARG A 371 -16.08 -22.28 37.45
C ARG A 371 -15.96 -23.57 38.24
N SER A 372 -17.09 -24.20 38.62
CA SER A 372 -17.13 -25.50 39.32
C SER A 372 -16.55 -26.61 38.41
N PHE A 373 -16.92 -26.61 37.13
CA PHE A 373 -16.34 -27.50 36.12
C PHE A 373 -14.81 -27.36 36.07
N LEU A 374 -14.29 -26.13 35.91
CA LEU A 374 -12.84 -25.88 35.84
C LEU A 374 -12.13 -26.36 37.11
N LYS A 375 -12.74 -26.11 38.31
CA LYS A 375 -12.18 -26.61 39.56
C LYS A 375 -12.08 -28.14 39.56
N SER A 376 -13.12 -28.82 39.07
CA SER A 376 -13.16 -30.29 38.96
C SER A 376 -12.17 -30.78 37.90
N ALA A 377 -12.02 -30.08 36.80
CA ALA A 377 -11.05 -30.41 35.76
C ALA A 377 -9.59 -30.26 36.26
N LYS A 378 -9.26 -29.18 36.97
CA LYS A 378 -7.95 -28.94 37.61
C LYS A 378 -7.57 -30.04 38.61
N SER A 379 -8.53 -30.69 39.26
CA SER A 379 -8.23 -31.78 40.20
C SER A 379 -7.98 -33.13 39.56
N ARG A 380 -8.31 -33.29 38.27
CA ARG A 380 -8.22 -34.57 37.52
C ARG A 380 -7.17 -34.57 36.44
N PHE A 381 -6.80 -33.40 35.92
CA PHE A 381 -5.84 -33.23 34.83
C PHE A 381 -4.70 -32.31 35.29
N ASP A 382 -3.50 -32.63 34.86
CA ASP A 382 -2.31 -31.80 35.10
C ASP A 382 -2.44 -30.44 34.38
N PHE A 383 -2.99 -30.46 33.18
CA PHE A 383 -3.21 -29.26 32.38
C PHE A 383 -4.59 -29.27 31.72
N VAL A 384 -5.26 -28.10 31.74
CA VAL A 384 -6.50 -27.83 31.03
C VAL A 384 -6.21 -26.73 29.98
N ILE A 385 -6.34 -27.05 28.71
CA ILE A 385 -6.07 -26.13 27.61
C ILE A 385 -7.37 -25.73 26.93
N LEU A 386 -7.71 -24.46 27.03
CA LEU A 386 -8.92 -23.89 26.40
C LEU A 386 -8.54 -23.28 25.05
N ASN A 387 -9.14 -23.78 23.97
CA ASN A 387 -9.05 -23.19 22.65
C ASN A 387 -10.09 -22.07 22.54
N ALA A 388 -9.67 -20.81 22.56
CA ALA A 388 -10.59 -19.67 22.54
C ALA A 388 -10.81 -19.12 21.13
N ALA A 389 -11.94 -18.45 20.93
CA ALA A 389 -12.19 -17.67 19.72
C ALA A 389 -11.15 -16.56 19.53
N PRO A 390 -10.98 -16.04 18.29
CA PRO A 390 -9.97 -15.02 18.00
C PRO A 390 -10.14 -13.74 18.81
N ALA A 391 -9.12 -13.37 19.57
CA ALA A 391 -9.10 -12.20 20.45
C ALA A 391 -9.22 -10.85 19.69
N GLY A 392 -8.83 -10.82 18.42
CA GLY A 392 -8.99 -9.63 17.58
C GLY A 392 -10.44 -9.31 17.19
N PHE A 393 -11.38 -10.25 17.42
CA PHE A 393 -12.79 -10.13 16.99
C PHE A 393 -13.81 -10.42 18.08
N CYS A 394 -13.42 -11.08 19.17
CA CYS A 394 -14.32 -11.51 20.22
C CYS A 394 -13.74 -11.18 21.60
N ALA A 395 -14.58 -10.70 22.51
CA ALA A 395 -14.21 -10.49 23.92
C ALA A 395 -14.02 -11.82 24.70
N ASP A 396 -14.38 -12.95 24.10
CA ASP A 396 -14.39 -14.27 24.72
C ASP A 396 -13.01 -14.69 25.26
N ALA A 397 -11.94 -14.37 24.53
CA ALA A 397 -10.58 -14.68 24.96
C ALA A 397 -10.19 -13.90 26.23
N GLY A 398 -10.60 -12.64 26.34
CA GLY A 398 -10.44 -11.82 27.54
C GLY A 398 -11.20 -12.42 28.71
N MET A 399 -12.46 -12.78 28.53
CA MET A 399 -13.28 -13.39 29.57
C MET A 399 -12.73 -14.73 30.08
N LEU A 400 -12.30 -15.62 29.17
CA LEU A 400 -11.67 -16.89 29.54
C LEU A 400 -10.33 -16.66 30.26
N GLY A 401 -9.58 -15.64 29.87
CA GLY A 401 -8.32 -15.28 30.51
C GLY A 401 -8.46 -14.76 31.95
N THR A 402 -9.64 -14.25 32.34
CA THR A 402 -9.90 -13.85 33.74
C THR A 402 -10.07 -15.05 34.68
N LEU A 403 -10.22 -16.26 34.15
CA LEU A 403 -10.47 -17.50 34.90
C LEU A 403 -9.17 -18.19 35.39
N GLU A 404 -8.26 -17.45 36.01
CA GLU A 404 -7.04 -18.00 36.63
C GLU A 404 -6.24 -18.92 35.70
N GLY A 405 -5.77 -18.40 34.55
CA GLY A 405 -5.01 -19.16 33.61
C GLY A 405 -3.92 -18.35 32.89
N LEU A 406 -2.98 -19.00 32.22
CA LEU A 406 -2.04 -18.35 31.31
C LEU A 406 -2.68 -18.19 29.95
N THR A 407 -2.61 -16.97 29.38
CA THR A 407 -3.06 -16.73 28.00
C THR A 407 -1.87 -16.71 27.03
N VAL A 408 -2.01 -17.38 25.91
CA VAL A 408 -1.07 -17.40 24.80
C VAL A 408 -1.77 -16.95 23.54
N LEU A 409 -1.19 -15.97 22.85
CA LEU A 409 -1.73 -15.46 21.60
C LEU A 409 -1.09 -16.17 20.41
N ALA A 410 -1.90 -16.76 19.55
CA ALA A 410 -1.47 -17.34 18.27
C ALA A 410 -1.63 -16.32 17.15
N ALA A 411 -0.53 -15.89 16.54
CA ALA A 411 -0.53 -14.91 15.47
C ALA A 411 0.15 -15.50 14.23
N ARG A 412 -0.50 -15.42 13.06
CA ARG A 412 0.08 -15.90 11.81
C ARG A 412 1.26 -15.03 11.40
N ASP A 413 2.38 -15.68 11.05
CA ASP A 413 3.59 -15.03 10.58
C ASP A 413 3.32 -14.23 9.28
N GLY A 414 3.67 -12.95 9.31
CA GLY A 414 3.49 -12.06 8.17
C GLY A 414 2.04 -11.64 7.88
N ALA A 415 1.08 -11.86 8.80
CA ALA A 415 -0.31 -11.45 8.61
C ALA A 415 -0.65 -10.11 9.27
N PHE A 416 0.03 -9.77 10.35
CA PHE A 416 -0.26 -8.61 11.20
C PHE A 416 0.95 -7.70 11.31
N THR A 417 0.71 -6.42 11.59
CA THR A 417 1.74 -5.45 11.94
C THR A 417 2.09 -5.54 13.43
N ALA A 418 3.26 -5.03 13.83
CA ALA A 418 3.64 -4.92 15.23
C ALA A 418 2.64 -4.07 16.04
N ALA A 419 2.07 -3.03 15.42
CA ALA A 419 1.07 -2.16 16.06
C ALA A 419 -0.24 -2.89 16.34
N GLU A 420 -0.75 -3.68 15.37
CA GLU A 420 -1.98 -4.49 15.54
C GLU A 420 -1.80 -5.54 16.63
N LEU A 421 -0.65 -6.24 16.62
CA LEU A 421 -0.33 -7.23 17.65
C LEU A 421 -0.25 -6.58 19.04
N ASN A 422 0.47 -5.46 19.16
CA ASN A 422 0.59 -4.76 20.43
C ASN A 422 -0.76 -4.23 20.93
N ALA A 423 -1.63 -3.71 20.06
CA ALA A 423 -2.96 -3.26 20.44
C ALA A 423 -3.79 -4.39 21.05
N VAL A 424 -3.84 -5.57 20.41
CA VAL A 424 -4.57 -6.72 20.95
C VAL A 424 -3.93 -7.24 22.23
N MET A 425 -2.60 -7.30 22.31
CA MET A 425 -1.90 -7.73 23.52
C MET A 425 -2.13 -6.78 24.69
N THR A 426 -2.18 -5.45 24.45
CA THR A 426 -2.45 -4.45 25.48
C THR A 426 -3.88 -4.60 26.00
N ASN A 427 -4.86 -4.74 25.08
CA ASN A 427 -6.25 -4.96 25.46
C ASN A 427 -6.41 -6.25 26.29
N LEU A 428 -5.77 -7.35 25.82
CA LEU A 428 -5.79 -8.61 26.58
C LEU A 428 -5.09 -8.48 27.94
N ALA A 429 -4.02 -7.69 28.05
CA ALA A 429 -3.29 -7.50 29.31
C ALA A 429 -4.08 -6.67 30.33
N GLU A 430 -4.97 -5.79 29.89
CA GLU A 430 -5.90 -5.04 30.76
C GLU A 430 -6.98 -5.97 31.34
N ASP A 431 -7.47 -6.92 30.53
CA ASP A 431 -8.52 -7.87 30.92
C ASP A 431 -7.95 -9.13 31.57
N VAL A 432 -6.71 -9.53 31.22
CA VAL A 432 -6.09 -10.82 31.57
C VAL A 432 -4.81 -10.61 32.37
N ARG A 433 -4.82 -11.03 33.61
CA ARG A 433 -3.69 -10.87 34.55
C ARG A 433 -2.41 -11.64 34.15
N LEU A 434 -2.49 -12.62 33.22
CA LEU A 434 -1.40 -13.55 32.93
C LEU A 434 -1.22 -13.79 31.42
N LEU A 435 -1.08 -12.72 30.63
CA LEU A 435 -0.66 -12.86 29.23
C LEU A 435 0.81 -13.34 29.18
N LYS A 436 1.03 -14.62 28.83
CA LYS A 436 2.36 -15.23 28.82
C LYS A 436 3.21 -14.85 27.63
N GLY A 437 2.58 -14.70 26.45
CA GLY A 437 3.31 -14.34 25.25
C GLY A 437 2.59 -14.67 23.95
N VAL A 438 3.32 -14.48 22.86
CA VAL A 438 2.86 -14.72 21.49
C VAL A 438 3.61 -15.89 20.85
N VAL A 439 2.88 -16.73 20.13
CA VAL A 439 3.42 -17.79 19.25
C VAL A 439 3.11 -17.40 17.80
N PHE A 440 4.15 -17.28 16.97
CA PHE A 440 3.96 -17.08 15.54
C PHE A 440 3.61 -18.41 14.88
N THR A 441 2.47 -18.48 14.22
CA THR A 441 1.98 -19.69 13.52
C THR A 441 2.25 -19.59 12.02
N MET A 442 2.33 -20.74 11.35
CA MET A 442 2.54 -20.84 9.89
C MET A 442 3.80 -20.11 9.40
N ALA A 443 4.84 -20.06 10.23
CA ALA A 443 6.10 -19.42 9.90
C ALA A 443 6.80 -20.14 8.74
N ARG A 444 7.40 -19.35 7.84
CA ARG A 444 8.18 -19.91 6.73
C ARG A 444 9.45 -20.54 7.26
N ARG A 445 9.78 -21.74 6.81
CA ARG A 445 11.07 -22.37 7.08
C ARG A 445 12.18 -21.54 6.44
N THR A 446 13.15 -21.12 7.21
CA THR A 446 14.37 -20.50 6.70
C THR A 446 15.39 -21.58 6.30
N ARG A 447 16.36 -21.22 5.44
CA ARG A 447 17.43 -22.18 5.04
C ARG A 447 18.29 -22.71 6.21
N PHE A 448 18.29 -21.98 7.34
CA PHE A 448 19.00 -22.35 8.56
C PHE A 448 18.22 -23.33 9.45
N ASP A 449 16.94 -23.54 9.17
CA ASP A 449 16.04 -24.41 9.93
C ASP A 449 15.89 -25.79 9.27
N ALA A 450 16.61 -26.07 8.18
CA ALA A 450 16.65 -27.39 7.58
C ALA A 450 17.52 -28.33 8.44
N PRO A 451 17.00 -29.49 8.87
CA PRO A 451 17.85 -30.48 9.51
C PRO A 451 18.96 -30.93 8.55
N ALA A 452 20.20 -30.95 9.05
CA ALA A 452 21.35 -31.52 8.35
C ALA A 452 21.13 -33.01 8.02
#